data_22c5057fb491d6c357f315a0bcd4c77b
#
_entry.id   22c5057fb491d6c357f315a0bcd4c77b
#
_cell.length_a   1.000
_cell.length_b   1.000
_cell.length_c   1.000
_cell.angle_alpha   90.00
_cell.angle_beta   90.00
_cell.angle_gamma   90.00
#
_symmetry.space_group_name_H-M   'P 1'
#
loop_
_entity.id
_entity.type
_entity.pdbx_description
1 polymer ?
#
loop_
_entity_poly.entity_id
_entity_poly.type
_entity_poly.pdbx_seq_one_letter_code
_entity_poly.pdbx_strand_id
1 'polypeptide(L)'
;MNKACLRAVLLLLLIPVAALAAPPDLRTPAPVIYLADNLDEKDRLGWCIDTVGRGFGERLHAHSCKPRGGDVQFRYDSEAQRIASATYDGKCATLTAPAAAGVSLGLVDCAKDSAAQIFDYDAKAMEFRPGADKTLCLVAGASSRSAGPYMSRALELAPCASTDLARKQWRIK
;
A
#
# COMPACT_ATOMS: atom_id res chain seq x y z
N MET A 1 66.89 9.41 19.36
CA MET A 1 65.76 8.77 20.06
C MET A 1 64.48 9.33 19.52
N ASN A 2 63.87 8.66 18.49
CA ASN A 2 62.62 9.14 17.83
C ASN A 2 61.45 8.44 18.46
N LYS A 3 60.56 9.21 19.11
CA LYS A 3 59.27 8.73 19.62
C LYS A 3 58.25 8.85 18.50
N ALA A 4 57.88 7.73 17.88
CA ALA A 4 56.75 7.65 16.96
C ALA A 4 55.46 7.65 17.78
N CYS A 5 54.66 8.70 17.58
CA CYS A 5 53.31 8.83 18.22
C CYS A 5 52.31 8.13 17.31
N LEU A 6 51.85 6.95 17.71
CA LEU A 6 50.80 6.17 17.02
C LEU A 6 49.44 6.84 17.30
N ARG A 7 48.86 7.52 16.33
CA ARG A 7 47.46 8.02 16.43
C ARG A 7 46.51 6.91 16.03
N ALA A 8 45.80 6.35 16.98
CA ALA A 8 44.70 5.43 16.73
C ALA A 8 43.51 6.22 16.17
N VAL A 9 43.13 5.98 14.92
CA VAL A 9 41.90 6.51 14.31
C VAL A 9 40.76 5.57 14.70
N LEU A 10 39.88 6.06 15.58
CA LEU A 10 38.67 5.35 15.96
C LEU A 10 37.65 5.52 14.85
N LEU A 11 37.43 4.48 14.02
CA LEU A 11 36.40 4.45 13.00
C LEU A 11 35.04 4.21 13.69
N LEU A 12 34.24 5.25 13.83
CA LEU A 12 32.83 5.10 14.26
C LEU A 12 32.03 4.45 13.13
N LEU A 13 31.67 3.19 13.30
CA LEU A 13 30.69 2.50 12.45
C LEU A 13 29.29 3.08 12.73
N LEU A 14 28.80 3.93 11.84
CA LEU A 14 27.40 4.34 11.82
C LEU A 14 26.54 3.15 11.37
N ILE A 15 25.94 2.45 12.34
CA ILE A 15 24.95 1.40 12.06
C ILE A 15 23.66 2.14 11.67
N PRO A 16 23.11 1.91 10.46
CA PRO A 16 21.82 2.49 10.09
C PRO A 16 20.75 1.92 11.03
N VAL A 17 20.14 2.77 11.82
CA VAL A 17 18.93 2.41 12.60
C VAL A 17 17.81 2.21 11.59
N ALA A 18 17.42 0.97 11.34
CA ALA A 18 16.22 0.68 10.58
C ALA A 18 15.05 1.32 11.34
N ALA A 19 14.39 2.30 10.72
CA ALA A 19 13.17 2.87 11.28
C ALA A 19 12.14 1.75 11.43
N LEU A 20 11.74 1.46 12.66
CA LEU A 20 10.67 0.49 12.92
C LEU A 20 9.37 1.05 12.37
N ALA A 21 8.63 0.20 11.64
CA ALA A 21 7.29 0.52 11.17
C ALA A 21 6.42 1.02 12.34
N ALA A 22 5.76 2.15 12.14
CA ALA A 22 4.82 2.68 13.11
C ALA A 22 3.40 2.21 12.74
N PRO A 23 2.83 1.18 13.40
CA PRO A 23 1.53 0.67 13.03
C PRO A 23 0.43 1.72 13.25
N PRO A 24 -0.63 1.72 12.41
CA PRO A 24 -1.78 2.59 12.60
C PRO A 24 -2.66 2.15 13.79
N ASP A 25 -3.41 3.10 14.32
CA ASP A 25 -4.51 2.85 15.27
C ASP A 25 -5.80 2.57 14.48
N LEU A 26 -5.80 1.44 13.76
CA LEU A 26 -6.87 1.09 12.82
C LEU A 26 -8.23 0.94 13.52
N ARG A 27 -9.17 1.84 13.21
CA ARG A 27 -10.54 1.85 13.74
C ARG A 27 -11.56 1.35 12.74
N THR A 28 -11.21 1.29 11.45
CA THR A 28 -12.08 0.83 10.37
C THR A 28 -12.55 -0.61 10.63
N PRO A 29 -13.85 -0.90 10.54
CA PRO A 29 -14.36 -2.26 10.65
C PRO A 29 -13.88 -3.13 9.48
N ALA A 30 -13.79 -4.44 9.70
CA ALA A 30 -13.53 -5.41 8.64
C ALA A 30 -14.73 -5.52 7.67
N PRO A 31 -14.51 -5.96 6.41
CA PRO A 31 -13.22 -6.27 5.83
C PRO A 31 -12.49 -5.00 5.37
N VAL A 32 -11.16 -4.96 5.52
CA VAL A 32 -10.36 -3.82 5.09
C VAL A 32 -8.94 -4.28 4.71
N ILE A 33 -8.39 -3.65 3.67
CA ILE A 33 -6.98 -3.81 3.24
C ILE A 33 -6.27 -2.49 3.53
N TYR A 34 -5.20 -2.54 4.33
CA TYR A 34 -4.53 -1.36 4.83
C TYR A 34 -3.01 -1.53 4.92
N LEU A 35 -2.24 -0.45 4.82
CA LEU A 35 -0.79 -0.50 5.03
C LEU A 35 -0.45 -0.90 6.47
N ALA A 36 0.58 -1.72 6.60
CA ALA A 36 1.13 -2.12 7.91
C ALA A 36 1.75 -0.94 8.67
N ASP A 37 2.23 0.07 7.93
CA ASP A 37 2.82 1.29 8.46
C ASP A 37 1.87 2.48 8.34
N ASN A 38 1.87 3.35 9.34
CA ASN A 38 1.06 4.57 9.33
C ASN A 38 1.63 5.66 8.43
N LEU A 39 2.90 5.58 8.06
CA LEU A 39 3.61 6.65 7.35
C LEU A 39 3.36 8.01 8.06
N ASP A 40 2.88 8.99 7.29
CA ASP A 40 2.57 10.35 7.74
C ASP A 40 1.07 10.61 7.93
N GLU A 41 0.23 9.56 8.09
CA GLU A 41 -1.19 9.77 8.36
C GLU A 41 -1.35 10.49 9.71
N LYS A 42 -1.91 11.70 9.67
CA LYS A 42 -1.90 12.69 10.77
C LYS A 42 -2.64 12.25 12.03
N ASP A 43 -3.70 11.46 11.87
CA ASP A 43 -4.59 11.00 12.96
C ASP A 43 -4.32 9.55 13.34
N ARG A 44 -3.22 8.96 12.82
CA ARG A 44 -2.82 7.56 13.01
C ARG A 44 -3.86 6.53 12.56
N LEU A 45 -4.76 6.92 11.66
CA LEU A 45 -5.82 6.04 11.15
C LEU A 45 -5.29 4.95 10.21
N GLY A 46 -4.11 5.13 9.63
CA GLY A 46 -3.54 4.27 8.60
C GLY A 46 -4.04 4.60 7.19
N TRP A 47 -3.56 3.83 6.22
CA TRP A 47 -3.82 4.00 4.79
C TRP A 47 -4.57 2.79 4.26
N CYS A 48 -5.80 2.99 3.82
CA CYS A 48 -6.68 1.97 3.25
C CYS A 48 -6.82 2.17 1.74
N ILE A 49 -7.14 1.11 1.00
CA ILE A 49 -7.66 1.23 -0.37
C ILE A 49 -9.02 1.90 -0.30
N ASP A 50 -9.26 2.92 -1.12
CA ASP A 50 -10.49 3.71 -1.12
C ASP A 50 -10.84 4.16 -2.54
N THR A 51 -12.12 4.48 -2.77
CA THR A 51 -12.56 5.15 -3.99
C THR A 51 -12.27 6.65 -3.94
N VAL A 52 -11.91 7.23 -5.08
CA VAL A 52 -11.68 8.67 -5.18
C VAL A 52 -13.02 9.41 -5.21
N GLY A 53 -13.23 10.29 -4.26
CA GLY A 53 -14.45 11.10 -4.17
C GLY A 53 -15.30 10.77 -2.96
N ARG A 54 -16.60 10.97 -3.08
CA ARG A 54 -17.61 10.59 -2.08
C ARG A 54 -18.52 9.53 -2.68
N GLY A 55 -18.58 8.37 -2.04
CA GLY A 55 -19.35 7.24 -2.54
C GLY A 55 -18.62 6.49 -3.66
N PHE A 56 -19.36 5.90 -4.60
CA PHE A 56 -18.79 5.14 -5.70
C PHE A 56 -17.95 6.02 -6.62
N GLY A 57 -16.76 5.55 -6.95
CA GLY A 57 -15.86 6.15 -7.94
C GLY A 57 -15.02 5.09 -8.62
N GLU A 58 -14.81 5.25 -9.93
CA GLU A 58 -14.06 4.28 -10.75
C GLU A 58 -12.55 4.34 -10.54
N ARG A 59 -12.04 5.32 -9.79
CA ARG A 59 -10.62 5.44 -9.48
C ARG A 59 -10.36 5.05 -8.03
N LEU A 60 -9.24 4.36 -7.79
CA LEU A 60 -8.78 4.02 -6.47
C LEU A 60 -7.57 4.89 -6.06
N HIS A 61 -7.44 5.08 -4.76
CA HIS A 61 -6.29 5.71 -4.11
C HIS A 61 -6.02 5.07 -2.74
N ALA A 62 -4.86 5.33 -2.15
CA ALA A 62 -4.67 5.08 -0.74
C ALA A 62 -5.18 6.31 0.03
N HIS A 63 -6.02 6.09 1.04
CA HIS A 63 -6.69 7.14 1.80
C HIS A 63 -6.64 6.82 3.29
N SER A 64 -6.75 7.84 4.16
CA SER A 64 -6.90 7.58 5.59
C SER A 64 -8.02 6.59 5.83
N CYS A 65 -7.75 5.55 6.62
CA CYS A 65 -8.73 4.53 6.96
C CYS A 65 -9.89 5.16 7.75
N LYS A 66 -11.06 5.26 7.14
CA LYS A 66 -12.24 5.90 7.74
C LYS A 66 -12.78 5.08 8.90
N PRO A 67 -12.91 5.62 10.13
CA PRO A 67 -13.36 4.84 11.30
C PRO A 67 -14.76 4.22 11.14
N ARG A 68 -15.61 4.80 10.29
CA ARG A 68 -16.97 4.30 10.03
C ARG A 68 -17.03 3.27 8.90
N GLY A 69 -15.92 2.97 8.23
CA GLY A 69 -15.88 2.10 7.06
C GLY A 69 -16.48 2.76 5.82
N GLY A 70 -17.27 2.03 5.05
CA GLY A 70 -17.85 2.46 3.79
C GLY A 70 -16.92 2.19 2.60
N ASP A 71 -16.67 3.19 1.77
CA ASP A 71 -15.90 3.08 0.53
C ASP A 71 -14.44 2.63 0.69
N VAL A 72 -13.92 2.60 1.92
CA VAL A 72 -12.60 2.02 2.29
C VAL A 72 -12.64 0.51 2.58
N GLN A 73 -13.82 -0.12 2.50
CA GLN A 73 -13.95 -1.54 2.80
C GLN A 73 -13.71 -2.39 1.56
N PHE A 74 -12.60 -3.08 1.57
CA PHE A 74 -12.16 -4.01 0.53
C PHE A 74 -11.79 -5.35 1.16
N ARG A 75 -12.07 -6.45 0.44
CA ARG A 75 -11.65 -7.80 0.79
C ARG A 75 -10.74 -8.38 -0.28
N TYR A 76 -9.92 -9.33 0.08
CA TYR A 76 -9.15 -10.13 -0.86
C TYR A 76 -9.77 -11.52 -1.00
N ASP A 77 -10.10 -11.87 -2.22
CA ASP A 77 -10.52 -13.21 -2.61
C ASP A 77 -9.28 -13.97 -3.07
N SER A 78 -8.82 -14.91 -2.25
CA SER A 78 -7.59 -15.67 -2.51
C SER A 78 -7.76 -16.73 -3.60
N GLU A 79 -8.98 -17.22 -3.85
CA GLU A 79 -9.26 -18.20 -4.91
C GLU A 79 -9.28 -17.52 -6.27
N ALA A 80 -9.95 -16.37 -6.36
CA ALA A 80 -10.01 -15.56 -7.57
C ALA A 80 -8.82 -14.62 -7.72
N GLN A 81 -7.95 -14.50 -6.71
CA GLN A 81 -6.81 -13.59 -6.63
C GLN A 81 -7.22 -12.12 -6.89
N ARG A 82 -8.32 -11.66 -6.27
CA ARG A 82 -8.90 -10.35 -6.52
C ARG A 82 -9.06 -9.52 -5.27
N ILE A 83 -8.81 -8.22 -5.45
CA ILE A 83 -9.16 -7.20 -4.47
C ILE A 83 -10.57 -6.71 -4.85
N ALA A 84 -11.58 -7.05 -4.05
CA ALA A 84 -12.96 -6.71 -4.31
C ALA A 84 -13.50 -5.69 -3.29
N SER A 85 -14.34 -4.78 -3.75
CA SER A 85 -15.07 -3.90 -2.84
C SER A 85 -16.04 -4.72 -1.97
N ALA A 86 -16.12 -4.38 -0.69
CA ALA A 86 -17.14 -4.91 0.21
C ALA A 86 -18.36 -3.98 0.33
N THR A 87 -18.26 -2.77 -0.24
CA THR A 87 -19.34 -1.78 -0.25
C THR A 87 -20.10 -1.76 -1.57
N TYR A 88 -19.38 -1.97 -2.69
CA TYR A 88 -19.97 -1.94 -4.03
C TYR A 88 -19.94 -3.34 -4.62
N ASP A 89 -21.09 -3.99 -4.63
CA ASP A 89 -21.22 -5.38 -5.11
C ASP A 89 -20.72 -5.55 -6.54
N GLY A 90 -20.03 -6.67 -6.78
CA GLY A 90 -19.52 -7.03 -8.08
C GLY A 90 -18.38 -6.13 -8.61
N LYS A 91 -17.80 -5.24 -7.79
CA LYS A 91 -16.71 -4.36 -8.20
C LYS A 91 -15.34 -4.85 -7.69
N CYS A 92 -14.36 -4.88 -8.60
CA CYS A 92 -13.00 -5.33 -8.36
C CYS A 92 -11.97 -4.26 -8.75
N ALA A 93 -10.90 -4.20 -8.00
CA ALA A 93 -9.74 -3.39 -8.37
C ALA A 93 -9.16 -3.89 -9.69
N THR A 94 -8.80 -2.98 -10.57
CA THR A 94 -8.24 -3.27 -11.89
C THR A 94 -7.08 -2.34 -12.19
N LEU A 95 -6.07 -2.82 -12.90
CA LEU A 95 -5.04 -1.96 -13.48
C LEU A 95 -5.66 -1.09 -14.59
N THR A 96 -5.34 0.20 -14.61
CA THR A 96 -5.86 1.15 -15.63
C THR A 96 -5.12 1.09 -16.96
N ALA A 97 -4.00 0.37 -17.01
CA ALA A 97 -3.15 0.13 -18.17
C ALA A 97 -2.38 -1.19 -18.00
N PRO A 98 -1.65 -1.69 -19.00
CA PRO A 98 -0.74 -2.83 -18.84
C PRO A 98 0.23 -2.60 -17.66
N ALA A 99 0.57 -3.68 -16.93
CA ALA A 99 1.37 -3.61 -15.73
C ALA A 99 2.73 -2.93 -16.00
N ALA A 100 2.94 -1.79 -15.36
CA ALA A 100 4.18 -1.01 -15.39
C ALA A 100 4.25 -0.11 -14.15
N ALA A 101 5.44 0.35 -13.79
CA ALA A 101 5.60 1.32 -12.71
C ALA A 101 4.80 2.60 -12.99
N GLY A 102 4.10 3.12 -11.98
CA GLY A 102 3.22 4.29 -12.06
C GLY A 102 1.81 3.99 -12.55
N VAL A 103 1.49 2.76 -12.97
CA VAL A 103 0.12 2.39 -13.34
C VAL A 103 -0.76 2.41 -12.10
N SER A 104 -1.84 3.19 -12.16
CA SER A 104 -2.83 3.33 -11.09
C SER A 104 -3.89 2.22 -11.14
N LEU A 105 -4.72 2.16 -10.10
CA LEU A 105 -5.83 1.24 -10.03
C LEU A 105 -7.18 1.95 -10.20
N GLY A 106 -8.09 1.25 -10.85
CA GLY A 106 -9.50 1.59 -10.95
C GLY A 106 -10.39 0.58 -10.22
N LEU A 107 -11.69 0.86 -10.18
CA LEU A 107 -12.72 -0.01 -9.63
C LEU A 107 -13.83 -0.19 -10.67
N VAL A 108 -13.93 -1.38 -11.24
CA VAL A 108 -14.88 -1.72 -12.31
C VAL A 108 -15.55 -3.06 -12.02
N ASP A 109 -16.47 -3.49 -12.86
CA ASP A 109 -17.09 -4.81 -12.74
C ASP A 109 -16.05 -5.92 -12.71
N CYS A 110 -16.24 -6.87 -11.78
CA CYS A 110 -15.38 -8.04 -11.69
C CYS A 110 -15.54 -8.89 -12.97
N ALA A 111 -14.44 -9.12 -13.68
CA ALA A 111 -14.44 -9.91 -14.90
C ALA A 111 -13.58 -11.17 -14.71
N LYS A 112 -14.20 -12.36 -14.90
CA LYS A 112 -13.56 -13.66 -14.60
C LYS A 112 -12.21 -13.83 -15.30
N ASP A 113 -12.09 -13.37 -16.54
CA ASP A 113 -10.91 -13.59 -17.39
C ASP A 113 -10.02 -12.34 -17.53
N SER A 114 -10.22 -11.33 -16.66
CA SER A 114 -9.42 -10.10 -16.71
C SER A 114 -8.10 -10.24 -15.96
N ALA A 115 -7.01 -10.38 -16.72
CA ALA A 115 -5.65 -10.39 -16.15
C ALA A 115 -5.31 -9.08 -15.40
N ALA A 116 -5.95 -7.96 -15.75
CA ALA A 116 -5.77 -6.67 -15.08
C ALA A 116 -6.34 -6.64 -13.65
N GLN A 117 -7.15 -7.64 -13.26
CA GLN A 117 -7.77 -7.76 -11.95
C GLN A 117 -7.12 -8.85 -11.08
N ILE A 118 -6.08 -9.51 -11.58
CA ILE A 118 -5.38 -10.56 -10.85
C ILE A 118 -4.25 -9.94 -10.03
N PHE A 119 -4.30 -10.15 -8.72
CA PHE A 119 -3.30 -9.74 -7.76
C PHE A 119 -2.94 -10.90 -6.84
N ASP A 120 -1.69 -11.37 -6.87
CA ASP A 120 -1.21 -12.32 -5.88
C ASP A 120 -0.89 -11.62 -4.57
N TYR A 121 -1.25 -12.22 -3.47
CA TYR A 121 -0.87 -11.76 -2.15
C TYR A 121 0.16 -12.69 -1.51
N ASP A 122 1.37 -12.18 -1.30
CA ASP A 122 2.40 -12.84 -0.50
C ASP A 122 2.17 -12.49 0.98
N ALA A 123 1.58 -13.41 1.73
CA ALA A 123 1.28 -13.20 3.14
C ALA A 123 2.52 -13.05 4.02
N LYS A 124 3.69 -13.60 3.62
CA LYS A 124 4.94 -13.47 4.36
C LYS A 124 5.58 -12.10 4.15
N ALA A 125 5.58 -11.62 2.92
CA ALA A 125 6.07 -10.28 2.57
C ALA A 125 5.01 -9.19 2.83
N MET A 126 3.73 -9.56 2.96
CA MET A 126 2.56 -8.68 3.01
C MET A 126 2.42 -7.82 1.74
N GLU A 127 2.71 -8.38 0.58
CA GLU A 127 2.77 -7.65 -0.69
C GLU A 127 1.70 -8.16 -1.66
N PHE A 128 0.97 -7.24 -2.29
CA PHE A 128 0.18 -7.52 -3.48
C PHE A 128 1.01 -7.30 -4.73
N ARG A 129 1.00 -8.26 -5.64
CA ARG A 129 1.71 -8.20 -6.92
C ARG A 129 0.75 -8.48 -8.07
N PRO A 130 0.76 -7.69 -9.18
CA PRO A 130 -0.08 -7.99 -10.32
C PRO A 130 0.28 -9.36 -10.93
N GLY A 131 -0.73 -10.10 -11.37
CA GLY A 131 -0.53 -11.41 -12.00
C GLY A 131 0.40 -11.37 -13.22
N ALA A 132 0.36 -10.26 -13.97
CA ALA A 132 1.10 -10.07 -15.20
C ALA A 132 2.60 -9.78 -14.99
N ASP A 133 3.00 -9.19 -13.84
CA ASP A 133 4.40 -8.86 -13.55
C ASP A 133 4.69 -8.89 -12.04
N LYS A 134 5.34 -9.96 -11.59
CA LYS A 134 5.68 -10.18 -10.17
C LYS A 134 6.83 -9.32 -9.64
N THR A 135 7.52 -8.56 -10.50
CA THR A 135 8.57 -7.62 -10.09
C THR A 135 7.98 -6.31 -9.57
N LEU A 136 6.68 -6.08 -9.83
CA LEU A 136 5.92 -4.92 -9.37
C LEU A 136 5.08 -5.25 -8.14
N CYS A 137 4.98 -4.27 -7.25
CA CYS A 137 4.14 -4.30 -6.05
C CYS A 137 3.09 -3.20 -6.10
N LEU A 138 1.91 -3.47 -5.53
CA LEU A 138 0.94 -2.43 -5.19
C LEU A 138 1.50 -1.57 -4.07
N VAL A 139 1.53 -0.26 -4.26
CA VAL A 139 2.13 0.67 -3.30
C VAL A 139 1.25 1.88 -3.04
N ALA A 140 1.39 2.44 -1.84
CA ALA A 140 0.97 3.81 -1.58
C ALA A 140 2.06 4.77 -2.10
N GLY A 141 1.68 5.79 -2.84
CA GLY A 141 2.56 6.78 -3.42
C GLY A 141 3.46 7.48 -2.40
N ALA A 142 4.59 8.02 -2.83
CA ALA A 142 5.60 8.61 -1.95
C ALA A 142 5.09 9.84 -1.18
N SER A 143 4.19 10.61 -1.78
CA SER A 143 3.70 11.87 -1.22
C SER A 143 2.23 11.77 -0.81
N SER A 144 1.89 12.35 0.32
CA SER A 144 0.52 12.54 0.77
C SER A 144 -0.01 13.94 0.42
N ARG A 145 -1.32 14.09 0.45
CA ARG A 145 -2.02 15.36 0.29
C ARG A 145 -3.27 15.38 1.16
N SER A 146 -3.77 16.58 1.45
CA SER A 146 -5.05 16.74 2.12
C SER A 146 -6.21 16.22 1.25
N ALA A 147 -7.18 15.57 1.88
CA ALA A 147 -8.42 15.05 1.29
C ALA A 147 -9.60 15.36 2.22
N GLY A 148 -9.93 16.63 2.36
CA GLY A 148 -10.89 17.13 3.33
C GLY A 148 -10.39 16.94 4.77
N PRO A 149 -11.16 16.28 5.66
CA PRO A 149 -10.69 15.99 7.02
C PRO A 149 -9.61 14.89 7.06
N TYR A 150 -9.39 14.19 5.97
CA TYR A 150 -8.48 13.06 5.81
C TYR A 150 -7.28 13.39 4.92
N MET A 151 -6.49 12.35 4.62
CA MET A 151 -5.33 12.42 3.73
C MET A 151 -5.46 11.38 2.61
N SER A 152 -4.78 11.60 1.48
CA SER A 152 -4.71 10.65 0.37
C SER A 152 -3.32 10.57 -0.23
N ARG A 153 -3.01 9.42 -0.84
CA ARG A 153 -1.82 9.09 -1.63
C ARG A 153 -2.24 8.42 -2.92
N ALA A 154 -1.40 8.41 -3.92
CA ALA A 154 -1.60 7.54 -5.07
C ALA A 154 -1.69 6.07 -4.61
N LEU A 155 -2.44 5.25 -5.34
CA LEU A 155 -2.41 3.80 -5.26
C LEU A 155 -1.97 3.31 -6.63
N GLU A 156 -0.78 2.77 -6.72
CA GLU A 156 -0.11 2.52 -8.00
C GLU A 156 0.83 1.32 -7.91
N LEU A 157 1.37 0.90 -9.04
CA LEU A 157 2.43 -0.10 -9.10
C LEU A 157 3.80 0.56 -9.02
N ALA A 158 4.74 -0.09 -8.32
CA ALA A 158 6.14 0.30 -8.31
C ALA A 158 7.04 -0.95 -8.21
N PRO A 159 8.34 -0.87 -8.60
CA PRO A 159 9.25 -2.00 -8.47
C PRO A 159 9.38 -2.44 -7.01
N CYS A 160 9.11 -3.72 -6.72
CA CYS A 160 9.16 -4.24 -5.35
C CYS A 160 10.54 -4.07 -4.71
N ALA A 161 11.60 -4.29 -5.50
CA ALA A 161 12.98 -4.30 -5.00
C ALA A 161 13.47 -2.94 -4.50
N SER A 162 12.99 -1.83 -5.09
CA SER A 162 13.44 -0.47 -4.77
C SER A 162 12.42 0.35 -3.99
N THR A 163 11.26 -0.23 -3.66
CA THR A 163 10.22 0.47 -2.88
C THR A 163 10.38 0.16 -1.39
N ASP A 164 10.28 1.19 -0.56
CA ASP A 164 10.30 1.06 0.90
C ASP A 164 9.22 0.11 1.41
N LEU A 165 9.57 -0.74 2.38
CA LEU A 165 8.64 -1.70 2.97
C LEU A 165 7.36 -1.03 3.50
N ALA A 166 7.50 0.11 4.17
CA ALA A 166 6.39 0.87 4.74
C ALA A 166 5.30 1.24 3.71
N ARG A 167 5.65 1.36 2.41
CA ARG A 167 4.72 1.77 1.35
C ARG A 167 4.10 0.63 0.57
N LYS A 168 4.56 -0.60 0.75
CA LYS A 168 4.13 -1.78 -0.03
C LYS A 168 3.63 -2.95 0.81
N GLN A 169 3.78 -2.89 2.14
CA GLN A 169 3.29 -3.94 3.03
C GLN A 169 1.83 -3.68 3.41
N TRP A 170 0.94 -4.54 2.91
CA TRP A 170 -0.49 -4.46 3.14
C TRP A 170 -0.96 -5.56 4.06
N ARG A 171 -1.86 -5.24 4.98
CA ARG A 171 -2.55 -6.19 5.86
C ARG A 171 -4.00 -6.33 5.43
N ILE A 172 -4.53 -7.52 5.62
CA ILE A 172 -5.94 -7.86 5.39
C ILE A 172 -6.57 -8.14 6.77
N LYS A 173 -7.73 -7.49 7.03
CA LYS A 173 -8.49 -7.67 8.27
C LYS A 173 -9.93 -8.05 7.97
#